data_2caeef10560b65570861d967c0b31d76
#
_entry.id   2caeef10560b65570861d967c0b31d76
#
_cell.length_a   1.000
_cell.length_b   1.000
_cell.length_c   1.000
_cell.angle_alpha   90.00
_cell.angle_beta   90.00
_cell.angle_gamma   90.00
#
_symmetry.space_group_name_H-M   'P 1'
#
loop_
_entity.id
_entity.type
_entity.pdbx_description
1 polymer ?
#
loop_
_entity_poly.entity_id
_entity_poly.type
_entity_poly.pdbx_seq_one_letter_code
_entity_poly.pdbx_strand_id
1 'polypeptide(L)'
;MAKCNVNTNERFADIQMLRYELKGFEDLSLNQKLYIFCLAKATLMGRDITFDQQGKYNLRIRKTLETVYLHYEGDRECEEFKAFEVYLKRIWFASGIHHHYGCEKFKPGFSEEYFYHLMENIGEELLPIKRGETKEDLMRQLEPILFDPEVMPKRVNQTDGEDLVLTSACNFYEDVTQEEVERFYAKMKKTDNPNPPSYGLNSKLIKRNNEVVELTWKEDGLYGETIREIVSWLLKAQKFAENEGQKHVIDLLVKFYRTGSLEDFDRYSIAWVEQHEGLVDFINGFIEVYGDPLGMKGTWEGIVEYKDLEATQRTQTISQNAQWFEDHSPVDPRFRKPEVKGVTANVICAAMLGGEEYPASAIGINLPNSNWIRQEHGSKSVTIGNLTDAYNKAAQGN
;
A
#
# COMPACT_ATOMS: atom_id res chain seq x y z
N MET A 1 -2.87 -36.00 13.18
CA MET A 1 -2.78 -34.60 12.74
C MET A 1 -4.19 -34.14 12.39
N ALA A 2 -4.76 -33.23 13.17
CA ALA A 2 -6.08 -32.66 12.87
C ALA A 2 -5.97 -31.87 11.55
N LYS A 3 -6.78 -32.21 10.56
CA LYS A 3 -6.95 -31.38 9.36
C LYS A 3 -7.47 -30.01 9.84
N CYS A 4 -6.61 -29.02 9.83
CA CYS A 4 -7.02 -27.65 10.03
C CYS A 4 -8.05 -27.36 8.94
N ASN A 5 -9.28 -27.07 9.34
CA ASN A 5 -10.37 -26.78 8.40
C ASN A 5 -10.09 -25.39 7.81
N VAL A 6 -9.41 -25.33 6.67
CA VAL A 6 -8.89 -24.11 6.02
C VAL A 6 -10.03 -23.20 5.49
N ASN A 7 -11.29 -23.62 5.60
CA ASN A 7 -12.44 -22.98 4.95
C ASN A 7 -13.34 -22.14 5.85
N THR A 8 -12.94 -21.76 7.05
CA THR A 8 -13.72 -20.80 7.84
C THR A 8 -13.27 -19.39 7.49
N ASN A 9 -13.95 -18.76 6.55
CA ASN A 9 -13.81 -17.32 6.32
C ASN A 9 -14.32 -16.56 7.57
N GLU A 10 -13.46 -15.78 8.19
CA GLU A 10 -13.86 -14.92 9.30
C GLU A 10 -14.77 -13.80 8.78
N ARG A 11 -15.85 -13.53 9.52
CA ARG A 11 -16.72 -12.36 9.28
C ARG A 11 -16.73 -11.49 10.52
N PHE A 12 -16.62 -10.20 10.32
CA PHE A 12 -16.81 -9.20 11.37
C PHE A 12 -17.40 -7.92 10.75
N ALA A 13 -18.36 -7.30 11.42
CA ALA A 13 -19.13 -6.21 10.87
C ALA A 13 -19.70 -6.56 9.47
N ASP A 14 -19.43 -5.74 8.48
CA ASP A 14 -19.79 -5.90 7.06
C ASP A 14 -18.67 -6.54 6.21
N ILE A 15 -17.61 -7.04 6.83
CA ILE A 15 -16.42 -7.57 6.17
C ILE A 15 -16.39 -9.10 6.25
N GLN A 16 -16.08 -9.71 5.11
CA GLN A 16 -15.78 -11.13 5.00
C GLN A 16 -14.33 -11.30 4.54
N MET A 17 -13.49 -11.94 5.38
CA MET A 17 -12.13 -12.27 5.03
C MET A 17 -12.12 -13.45 4.05
N LEU A 18 -11.58 -13.26 2.85
CA LEU A 18 -11.39 -14.33 1.88
C LEU A 18 -9.97 -14.88 1.98
N ARG A 19 -9.85 -16.20 2.01
CA ARG A 19 -8.56 -16.88 1.93
C ARG A 19 -8.36 -17.35 0.50
N TYR A 20 -7.19 -17.08 -0.05
CA TYR A 20 -6.80 -17.56 -1.37
C TYR A 20 -5.74 -18.65 -1.29
N GLU A 21 -5.75 -19.53 -2.28
CA GLU A 21 -4.83 -20.65 -2.38
C GLU A 21 -3.58 -20.26 -3.17
N LEU A 22 -2.45 -20.84 -2.81
CA LEU A 22 -1.18 -20.68 -3.54
C LEU A 22 -0.99 -21.89 -4.46
N LYS A 23 -1.75 -21.96 -5.56
CA LYS A 23 -1.67 -23.06 -6.51
C LYS A 23 -0.27 -23.15 -7.11
N GLY A 24 0.29 -24.37 -7.15
CA GLY A 24 1.62 -24.62 -7.72
C GLY A 24 2.79 -24.19 -6.82
N PHE A 25 2.54 -23.62 -5.63
CA PHE A 25 3.62 -23.22 -4.73
C PHE A 25 4.52 -24.40 -4.33
N GLU A 26 3.93 -25.60 -4.12
CA GLU A 26 4.69 -26.78 -3.74
C GLU A 26 5.67 -27.24 -4.84
N ASP A 27 5.37 -26.94 -6.09
CA ASP A 27 6.19 -27.30 -7.25
C ASP A 27 7.40 -26.37 -7.46
N LEU A 28 7.41 -25.22 -6.79
CA LEU A 28 8.53 -24.28 -6.83
C LEU A 28 9.78 -24.89 -6.18
N SER A 29 10.95 -24.58 -6.74
CA SER A 29 12.22 -24.95 -6.13
C SER A 29 12.41 -24.30 -4.76
N LEU A 30 13.27 -24.89 -3.92
CA LEU A 30 13.61 -24.29 -2.62
C LEU A 30 14.15 -22.87 -2.76
N ASN A 31 14.94 -22.61 -3.81
CA ASN A 31 15.50 -21.27 -4.07
C ASN A 31 14.39 -20.25 -4.35
N GLN A 32 13.40 -20.59 -5.17
CA GLN A 32 12.25 -19.74 -5.46
C GLN A 32 11.39 -19.51 -4.21
N LYS A 33 11.17 -20.53 -3.39
CA LYS A 33 10.45 -20.40 -2.10
C LYS A 33 11.19 -19.46 -1.13
N LEU A 34 12.51 -19.55 -1.06
CA LEU A 34 13.34 -18.64 -0.25
C LEU A 34 13.34 -17.20 -0.79
N TYR A 35 13.31 -17.06 -2.12
CA TYR A 35 13.17 -15.77 -2.77
C TYR A 35 11.83 -15.10 -2.40
N ILE A 36 10.72 -15.82 -2.58
CA ILE A 36 9.37 -15.39 -2.16
C ILE A 36 9.34 -15.03 -0.67
N PHE A 37 9.92 -15.88 0.19
CA PHE A 37 9.95 -15.63 1.63
C PHE A 37 10.65 -14.31 1.98
N CYS A 38 11.82 -14.04 1.40
CA CYS A 38 12.57 -12.81 1.69
C CYS A 38 11.84 -11.57 1.15
N LEU A 39 11.25 -11.65 -0.04
CA LEU A 39 10.44 -10.57 -0.62
C LEU A 39 9.16 -10.31 0.21
N ALA A 40 8.49 -11.37 0.69
CA ALA A 40 7.32 -11.25 1.56
C ALA A 40 7.70 -10.60 2.91
N LYS A 41 8.89 -10.88 3.45
CA LYS A 41 9.40 -10.17 4.64
C LYS A 41 9.64 -8.69 4.37
N ALA A 42 10.23 -8.32 3.22
CA ALA A 42 10.37 -6.93 2.83
C ALA A 42 9.00 -6.22 2.73
N THR A 43 8.01 -6.89 2.13
CA THR A 43 6.62 -6.39 2.04
C THR A 43 5.99 -6.20 3.42
N LEU A 44 6.20 -7.12 4.36
CA LEU A 44 5.64 -7.01 5.70
C LEU A 44 6.19 -5.81 6.49
N MET A 45 7.46 -5.44 6.27
CA MET A 45 8.07 -4.31 6.98
C MET A 45 7.39 -2.98 6.66
N GLY A 46 6.85 -2.80 5.47
CA GLY A 46 6.19 -1.55 5.04
C GLY A 46 4.82 -1.27 5.68
N ARG A 47 4.25 -2.21 6.45
CA ARG A 47 2.93 -2.04 7.09
C ARG A 47 2.80 -0.73 7.87
N ASP A 48 3.78 -0.37 8.66
CA ASP A 48 3.73 0.82 9.51
C ASP A 48 3.79 2.11 8.69
N ILE A 49 4.45 2.09 7.53
CA ILE A 49 4.42 3.21 6.58
C ILE A 49 2.99 3.45 6.09
N THR A 50 2.27 2.40 5.70
CA THR A 50 0.89 2.50 5.22
C THR A 50 -0.03 3.09 6.28
N PHE A 51 0.06 2.63 7.53
CA PHE A 51 -0.71 3.21 8.64
C PHE A 51 -0.45 4.70 8.82
N ASP A 52 0.81 5.14 8.76
CA ASP A 52 1.18 6.55 8.91
C ASP A 52 0.74 7.39 7.71
N GLN A 53 0.90 6.90 6.48
CA GLN A 53 0.46 7.61 5.28
C GLN A 53 -1.06 7.83 5.23
N GLN A 54 -1.84 6.86 5.72
CA GLN A 54 -3.30 6.94 5.71
C GLN A 54 -3.87 7.84 6.82
N GLY A 55 -3.07 8.27 7.78
CA GLY A 55 -3.48 9.23 8.80
C GLY A 55 -2.43 9.44 9.88
N LYS A 56 -2.15 10.70 10.20
CA LYS A 56 -1.12 11.16 11.16
C LYS A 56 -1.14 10.42 12.51
N TYR A 57 -2.31 9.95 12.94
CA TYR A 57 -2.50 9.32 14.26
C TYR A 57 -2.75 7.82 14.18
N ASN A 58 -2.93 7.26 12.99
CA ASN A 58 -3.33 5.86 12.80
C ASN A 58 -2.38 4.86 13.46
N LEU A 59 -1.07 5.06 13.31
CA LEU A 59 -0.07 4.18 13.93
C LEU A 59 -0.12 4.25 15.47
N ARG A 60 -0.33 5.45 16.01
CA ARG A 60 -0.45 5.67 17.45
C ARG A 60 -1.74 5.06 18.00
N ILE A 61 -2.86 5.25 17.30
CA ILE A 61 -4.15 4.63 17.62
C ILE A 61 -4.01 3.11 17.61
N ARG A 62 -3.47 2.54 16.53
CA ARG A 62 -3.28 1.08 16.44
C ARG A 62 -2.49 0.55 17.63
N LYS A 63 -1.33 1.12 17.92
CA LYS A 63 -0.48 0.68 19.04
C LYS A 63 -1.19 0.79 20.39
N THR A 64 -1.96 1.84 20.60
CA THR A 64 -2.76 2.01 21.83
C THR A 64 -3.82 0.93 21.97
N LEU A 65 -4.63 0.74 20.91
CA LEU A 65 -5.74 -0.22 20.96
C LEU A 65 -5.24 -1.69 20.95
N GLU A 66 -4.14 -1.99 20.28
CA GLU A 66 -3.47 -3.29 20.36
C GLU A 66 -2.99 -3.58 21.80
N THR A 67 -2.38 -2.60 22.46
CA THR A 67 -1.94 -2.73 23.85
C THR A 67 -3.13 -3.00 24.78
N VAL A 68 -4.22 -2.26 24.62
CA VAL A 68 -5.46 -2.50 25.35
C VAL A 68 -5.97 -3.92 25.11
N TYR A 69 -6.09 -4.33 23.85
CA TYR A 69 -6.57 -5.67 23.48
C TYR A 69 -5.75 -6.81 24.10
N LEU A 70 -4.42 -6.64 24.16
CA LEU A 70 -3.51 -7.64 24.69
C LEU A 70 -3.54 -7.71 26.23
N HIS A 71 -3.72 -6.59 26.92
CA HIS A 71 -3.53 -6.48 28.36
C HIS A 71 -4.80 -6.23 29.18
N TYR A 72 -5.97 -6.11 28.52
CA TYR A 72 -7.24 -5.95 29.24
C TYR A 72 -7.64 -7.25 29.94
N GLU A 73 -7.83 -7.17 31.27
CA GLU A 73 -8.15 -8.30 32.14
C GLU A 73 -9.64 -8.35 32.56
N GLY A 74 -10.46 -7.41 32.08
CA GLY A 74 -11.88 -7.36 32.40
C GLY A 74 -12.75 -8.31 31.55
N ASP A 75 -14.06 -8.10 31.60
CA ASP A 75 -15.05 -8.90 30.89
C ASP A 75 -14.99 -8.69 29.37
N ARG A 76 -14.45 -9.65 28.65
CA ARG A 76 -14.35 -9.65 27.18
C ARG A 76 -15.65 -10.09 26.49
N GLU A 77 -16.62 -10.61 27.24
CA GLU A 77 -17.89 -11.06 26.67
C GLU A 77 -18.97 -9.97 26.70
N CYS A 78 -18.73 -8.84 27.37
CA CYS A 78 -19.65 -7.73 27.36
C CYS A 78 -19.78 -7.08 25.97
N GLU A 79 -20.93 -6.45 25.69
CA GLU A 79 -21.23 -5.89 24.37
C GLU A 79 -20.25 -4.77 23.96
N GLU A 80 -19.79 -3.95 24.90
CA GLU A 80 -18.85 -2.87 24.61
C GLU A 80 -17.46 -3.39 24.26
N PHE A 81 -16.96 -4.47 24.91
CA PHE A 81 -15.69 -5.07 24.52
C PHE A 81 -15.77 -5.75 23.14
N LYS A 82 -16.86 -6.41 22.82
CA LYS A 82 -17.11 -6.97 21.48
C LYS A 82 -17.14 -5.87 20.41
N ALA A 83 -17.76 -4.75 20.72
CA ALA A 83 -17.77 -3.59 19.82
C ALA A 83 -16.37 -2.97 19.66
N PHE A 84 -15.59 -2.89 20.74
CA PHE A 84 -14.18 -2.48 20.71
C PHE A 84 -13.34 -3.43 19.83
N GLU A 85 -13.51 -4.74 19.99
CA GLU A 85 -12.81 -5.74 19.16
C GLU A 85 -13.14 -5.58 17.67
N VAL A 86 -14.41 -5.37 17.33
CA VAL A 86 -14.84 -5.11 15.95
C VAL A 86 -14.20 -3.84 15.40
N TYR A 87 -14.15 -2.76 16.20
CA TYR A 87 -13.53 -1.50 15.81
C TYR A 87 -12.02 -1.68 15.56
N LEU A 88 -11.31 -2.38 16.44
CA LEU A 88 -9.90 -2.69 16.27
C LEU A 88 -9.64 -3.55 15.02
N LYS A 89 -10.48 -4.54 14.75
CA LYS A 89 -10.42 -5.35 13.52
C LYS A 89 -10.61 -4.49 12.26
N ARG A 90 -11.52 -3.52 12.29
CA ARG A 90 -11.67 -2.55 11.18
C ARG A 90 -10.41 -1.71 10.98
N ILE A 91 -9.77 -1.23 12.04
CA ILE A 91 -8.50 -0.49 11.98
C ILE A 91 -7.39 -1.35 11.39
N TRP A 92 -7.26 -2.60 11.82
CA TRP A 92 -6.26 -3.51 11.25
C TRP A 92 -6.51 -3.75 9.76
N PHE A 93 -7.77 -4.00 9.41
CA PHE A 93 -8.15 -4.28 8.04
C PHE A 93 -7.93 -3.07 7.12
N ALA A 94 -8.31 -1.89 7.54
CA ALA A 94 -8.25 -0.67 6.72
C ALA A 94 -6.93 0.10 6.84
N SER A 95 -5.96 -0.37 7.64
CA SER A 95 -4.73 0.36 7.98
C SER A 95 -4.96 1.75 8.59
N GLY A 96 -6.07 1.92 9.31
CA GLY A 96 -6.42 3.19 9.97
C GLY A 96 -7.89 3.32 10.31
N ILE A 97 -8.28 4.52 10.78
CA ILE A 97 -9.63 4.82 11.27
C ILE A 97 -10.66 5.11 10.17
N HIS A 98 -10.27 5.03 8.90
CA HIS A 98 -11.17 5.31 7.77
C HIS A 98 -11.42 4.04 6.96
N HIS A 99 -12.61 3.95 6.37
CA HIS A 99 -12.95 2.85 5.47
C HIS A 99 -11.95 2.79 4.32
N HIS A 100 -11.43 1.59 4.05
CA HIS A 100 -10.37 1.36 3.07
C HIS A 100 -10.75 1.78 1.64
N TYR A 101 -12.03 1.78 1.31
CA TYR A 101 -12.55 2.10 -0.01
C TYR A 101 -13.32 3.43 -0.04
N GLY A 102 -14.32 3.61 0.84
CA GLY A 102 -15.19 4.80 0.87
C GLY A 102 -14.55 6.02 1.51
N CYS A 103 -13.43 5.85 2.20
CA CYS A 103 -12.66 6.91 2.88
C CYS A 103 -13.37 7.62 4.05
N GLU A 104 -14.59 7.26 4.41
CA GLU A 104 -15.30 7.77 5.58
C GLU A 104 -14.72 7.21 6.89
N LYS A 105 -14.80 8.00 7.95
CA LYS A 105 -14.33 7.60 9.27
C LYS A 105 -15.22 6.53 9.90
N PHE A 106 -14.61 5.50 10.48
CA PHE A 106 -15.32 4.50 11.27
C PHE A 106 -15.87 5.11 12.57
N LYS A 107 -17.11 4.75 12.91
CA LYS A 107 -17.72 5.08 14.17
C LYS A 107 -17.44 3.96 15.17
N PRO A 108 -16.84 4.23 16.35
CA PRO A 108 -16.76 3.24 17.42
C PRO A 108 -18.14 2.76 17.81
N GLY A 109 -18.30 1.46 18.05
CA GLY A 109 -19.55 0.88 18.57
C GLY A 109 -19.57 0.81 20.10
N PHE A 110 -18.54 1.32 20.77
CA PHE A 110 -18.41 1.42 22.22
C PHE A 110 -18.36 2.90 22.63
N SER A 111 -18.64 3.18 23.91
CA SER A 111 -18.73 4.55 24.43
C SER A 111 -17.37 5.18 24.74
N GLU A 112 -17.34 6.52 24.86
CA GLU A 112 -16.18 7.25 25.35
C GLU A 112 -15.82 6.84 26.78
N GLU A 113 -16.82 6.68 27.64
CA GLU A 113 -16.66 6.21 29.03
C GLU A 113 -16.00 4.82 29.04
N TYR A 114 -16.39 3.94 28.12
CA TYR A 114 -15.79 2.62 28.03
C TYR A 114 -14.34 2.67 27.54
N PHE A 115 -14.01 3.61 26.65
CA PHE A 115 -12.61 3.82 26.24
C PHE A 115 -11.74 4.20 27.45
N TYR A 116 -12.22 5.10 28.33
CA TYR A 116 -11.52 5.43 29.57
C TYR A 116 -11.39 4.23 30.49
N HIS A 117 -12.46 3.44 30.66
CA HIS A 117 -12.44 2.22 31.44
C HIS A 117 -11.41 1.20 30.92
N LEU A 118 -11.34 1.00 29.62
CA LEU A 118 -10.34 0.13 28.99
C LEU A 118 -8.90 0.57 29.30
N MET A 119 -8.67 1.85 29.42
CA MET A 119 -7.33 2.41 29.67
C MET A 119 -6.94 2.41 31.15
N GLU A 120 -7.87 2.27 32.11
CA GLU A 120 -7.61 2.43 33.56
C GLU A 120 -6.42 1.61 34.05
N ASN A 121 -6.38 0.33 33.72
CA ASN A 121 -5.41 -0.62 34.22
C ASN A 121 -4.21 -0.86 33.29
N ILE A 122 -4.10 -0.10 32.19
CA ILE A 122 -2.97 -0.22 31.27
C ILE A 122 -1.80 0.63 31.76
N GLY A 123 -0.64 0.02 31.96
CA GLY A 123 0.57 0.72 32.36
C GLY A 123 1.09 1.68 31.28
N GLU A 124 1.58 2.85 31.69
CA GLU A 124 2.11 3.86 30.77
C GLU A 124 3.27 3.35 29.92
N GLU A 125 4.09 2.48 30.49
CA GLU A 125 5.26 1.88 29.82
C GLU A 125 4.92 0.99 28.63
N LEU A 126 3.65 0.54 28.53
CA LEU A 126 3.14 -0.28 27.43
C LEU A 126 2.56 0.59 26.28
N LEU A 127 2.26 1.84 26.57
CA LEU A 127 1.55 2.74 25.66
C LEU A 127 2.53 3.55 24.77
N PRO A 128 2.10 3.97 23.56
CA PRO A 128 2.93 4.78 22.67
C PRO A 128 2.99 6.26 23.12
N ILE A 129 3.42 6.47 24.35
CA ILE A 129 3.53 7.79 24.99
C ILE A 129 4.86 8.42 24.56
N LYS A 130 4.83 9.70 24.16
CA LYS A 130 6.01 10.46 23.80
C LYS A 130 6.71 10.97 25.05
N ARG A 131 7.98 11.31 24.91
CA ARG A 131 8.76 11.89 26.03
C ARG A 131 8.11 13.15 26.56
N GLY A 132 7.73 13.14 27.84
CA GLY A 132 7.10 14.27 28.54
C GLY A 132 5.56 14.30 28.41
N GLU A 133 4.94 13.32 27.78
CA GLU A 133 3.48 13.10 27.81
C GLU A 133 3.12 12.12 28.92
N THR A 134 1.85 12.19 29.35
CA THR A 134 1.21 11.23 30.26
C THR A 134 0.19 10.37 29.52
N LYS A 135 -0.33 9.35 30.18
CA LYS A 135 -1.45 8.56 29.66
C LYS A 135 -2.70 9.42 29.41
N GLU A 136 -2.98 10.36 30.29
CA GLU A 136 -4.07 11.31 30.15
C GLU A 136 -3.90 12.22 28.93
N ASP A 137 -2.69 12.64 28.63
CA ASP A 137 -2.40 13.44 27.43
C ASP A 137 -2.65 12.61 26.16
N LEU A 138 -2.24 11.34 26.15
CA LEU A 138 -2.54 10.41 25.07
C LEU A 138 -4.05 10.24 24.87
N MET A 139 -4.79 9.98 25.94
CA MET A 139 -6.24 9.78 25.90
C MET A 139 -6.96 11.04 25.41
N ARG A 140 -6.62 12.20 25.93
CA ARG A 140 -7.17 13.51 25.51
C ARG A 140 -6.90 13.81 24.04
N GLN A 141 -5.77 13.34 23.50
CA GLN A 141 -5.47 13.47 22.08
C GLN A 141 -6.32 12.54 21.23
N LEU A 142 -6.46 11.26 21.64
CA LEU A 142 -7.11 10.24 20.84
C LEU A 142 -8.63 10.31 20.87
N GLU A 143 -9.23 10.70 21.99
CA GLU A 143 -10.68 10.75 22.20
C GLU A 143 -11.43 11.50 21.07
N PRO A 144 -11.13 12.78 20.75
CA PRO A 144 -11.84 13.49 19.69
C PRO A 144 -11.56 12.88 18.30
N ILE A 145 -10.37 12.29 18.09
CA ILE A 145 -10.04 11.63 16.82
C ILE A 145 -10.88 10.38 16.63
N LEU A 146 -11.17 9.64 17.71
CA LEU A 146 -11.95 8.40 17.64
C LEU A 146 -13.46 8.69 17.59
N PHE A 147 -13.97 9.60 18.43
CA PHE A 147 -15.39 9.73 18.70
C PHE A 147 -16.06 10.93 18.02
N ASP A 148 -15.38 12.06 17.83
CA ASP A 148 -15.99 13.22 17.18
C ASP A 148 -16.06 13.02 15.66
N PRO A 149 -17.27 12.93 15.06
CA PRO A 149 -17.43 12.69 13.63
C PRO A 149 -16.91 13.84 12.76
N GLU A 150 -16.77 15.05 13.30
CA GLU A 150 -16.29 16.22 12.55
C GLU A 150 -14.75 16.31 12.52
N VAL A 151 -14.07 15.55 13.39
CA VAL A 151 -12.60 15.51 13.42
C VAL A 151 -12.11 14.46 12.44
N MET A 152 -11.38 14.87 11.40
CA MET A 152 -10.86 13.98 10.36
C MET A 152 -11.95 13.11 9.69
N PRO A 153 -13.04 13.69 9.17
CA PRO A 153 -14.21 12.94 8.70
C PRO A 153 -13.91 12.03 7.49
N LYS A 154 -12.94 12.42 6.66
CA LYS A 154 -12.54 11.66 5.47
C LYS A 154 -11.03 11.50 5.35
N ARG A 155 -10.58 10.31 4.94
CA ARG A 155 -9.17 10.07 4.61
C ARG A 155 -8.74 10.88 3.39
N VAL A 156 -9.52 10.81 2.32
CA VAL A 156 -9.31 11.55 1.07
C VAL A 156 -10.60 12.27 0.73
N ASN A 157 -10.55 13.59 0.67
CA ASN A 157 -11.67 14.43 0.23
C ASN A 157 -11.46 14.87 -1.23
N GLN A 158 -12.52 14.79 -2.03
CA GLN A 158 -12.54 15.15 -3.45
C GLN A 158 -13.70 16.10 -3.76
N THR A 159 -14.18 16.84 -2.75
CA THR A 159 -15.32 17.76 -2.89
C THR A 159 -14.89 19.01 -3.63
N ASP A 160 -15.56 19.34 -4.73
CA ASP A 160 -15.31 20.55 -5.51
C ASP A 160 -15.49 21.83 -4.66
N GLY A 161 -14.54 22.76 -4.80
CA GLY A 161 -14.57 24.05 -4.13
C GLY A 161 -14.02 24.06 -2.71
N GLU A 162 -13.57 22.93 -2.20
CA GLU A 162 -12.86 22.84 -0.92
C GLU A 162 -11.33 22.77 -1.13
N ASP A 163 -10.56 23.13 -0.10
CA ASP A 163 -9.12 22.82 -0.06
C ASP A 163 -8.95 21.33 0.24
N LEU A 164 -8.63 20.56 -0.78
CA LEU A 164 -8.55 19.11 -0.71
C LEU A 164 -7.44 18.62 0.25
N VAL A 165 -6.40 19.43 0.44
CA VAL A 165 -5.28 19.12 1.34
C VAL A 165 -5.69 19.30 2.80
N LEU A 166 -6.31 20.42 3.13
CA LEU A 166 -6.72 20.72 4.51
C LEU A 166 -7.89 19.87 4.99
N THR A 167 -8.74 19.41 4.07
CA THR A 167 -9.94 18.62 4.39
C THR A 167 -9.73 17.10 4.31
N SER A 168 -8.54 16.65 3.94
CA SER A 168 -8.17 15.22 3.91
C SER A 168 -7.32 14.84 5.12
N ALA A 169 -7.62 13.70 5.74
CA ALA A 169 -6.91 13.19 6.91
C ALA A 169 -5.63 12.39 6.59
N CYS A 170 -5.38 12.07 5.31
CA CYS A 170 -4.14 11.41 4.89
C CYS A 170 -2.91 12.26 5.24
N ASN A 171 -1.78 11.59 5.54
CA ASN A 171 -0.61 12.23 6.15
C ASN A 171 0.49 12.58 5.14
N PHE A 172 0.10 13.02 3.94
CA PHE A 172 1.06 13.45 2.90
C PHE A 172 1.45 14.92 3.00
N TYR A 173 0.63 15.70 3.72
CA TYR A 173 0.78 17.14 3.87
C TYR A 173 0.64 17.55 5.34
N GLU A 174 1.35 18.60 5.76
CA GLU A 174 1.24 19.13 7.11
C GLU A 174 1.41 20.65 7.11
N ASP A 175 0.41 21.36 7.65
CA ASP A 175 0.39 22.83 7.75
C ASP A 175 0.55 23.58 6.43
N VAL A 176 0.18 22.96 5.31
CA VAL A 176 0.19 23.54 3.95
C VAL A 176 -1.21 23.52 3.36
N THR A 177 -1.52 24.52 2.53
CA THR A 177 -2.75 24.59 1.73
C THR A 177 -2.54 23.92 0.38
N GLN A 178 -3.64 23.57 -0.31
CA GLN A 178 -3.59 23.05 -1.67
C GLN A 178 -2.84 24.00 -2.60
N GLU A 179 -3.11 25.30 -2.54
CA GLU A 179 -2.43 26.32 -3.38
C GLU A 179 -0.91 26.33 -3.14
N GLU A 180 -0.47 26.17 -1.89
CA GLU A 180 0.97 26.12 -1.57
C GLU A 180 1.63 24.87 -2.14
N VAL A 181 0.96 23.73 -2.08
CA VAL A 181 1.44 22.46 -2.68
C VAL A 181 1.58 22.61 -4.19
N GLU A 182 0.53 23.08 -4.86
CA GLU A 182 0.53 23.26 -6.31
C GLU A 182 1.61 24.24 -6.76
N ARG A 183 1.79 25.36 -6.04
CA ARG A 183 2.84 26.35 -6.30
C ARG A 183 4.24 25.77 -6.09
N PHE A 184 4.42 24.93 -5.06
CA PHE A 184 5.70 24.30 -4.78
C PHE A 184 6.14 23.38 -5.93
N TYR A 185 5.28 22.46 -6.36
CA TYR A 185 5.61 21.52 -7.43
C TYR A 185 5.62 22.14 -8.83
N ALA A 186 4.84 23.21 -9.07
CA ALA A 186 4.89 23.92 -10.33
C ALA A 186 6.29 24.50 -10.62
N LYS A 187 7.03 24.92 -9.58
CA LYS A 187 8.41 25.43 -9.72
C LYS A 187 9.42 24.35 -10.14
N MET A 188 9.13 23.06 -9.86
CA MET A 188 10.01 21.95 -10.22
C MET A 188 9.79 21.47 -11.65
N LYS A 189 8.60 21.69 -12.21
CA LYS A 189 8.24 21.24 -13.55
C LYS A 189 9.01 22.06 -14.60
N LYS A 190 9.95 21.39 -15.28
CA LYS A 190 10.64 21.95 -16.46
C LYS A 190 9.80 21.62 -17.68
N THR A 191 9.37 22.65 -18.42
CA THR A 191 8.50 22.51 -19.59
C THR A 191 9.16 21.84 -20.79
N ASP A 192 10.48 21.75 -20.82
CA ASP A 192 11.32 21.19 -21.89
C ASP A 192 11.85 19.78 -21.61
N ASN A 193 11.50 19.19 -20.44
CA ASN A 193 11.88 17.81 -20.15
C ASN A 193 10.84 16.84 -20.73
N PRO A 194 11.18 16.05 -21.77
CA PRO A 194 10.25 15.08 -22.34
C PRO A 194 9.96 13.91 -21.39
N ASN A 195 10.86 13.63 -20.44
CA ASN A 195 10.81 12.51 -19.51
C ASN A 195 10.80 13.02 -18.06
N PRO A 196 9.75 13.73 -17.63
CA PRO A 196 9.71 14.31 -16.29
C PRO A 196 9.54 13.21 -15.23
N PRO A 197 10.30 13.27 -14.13
CA PRO A 197 10.07 12.40 -13.00
C PRO A 197 8.72 12.74 -12.33
N SER A 198 8.16 11.78 -11.60
CA SER A 198 6.91 11.94 -10.84
C SER A 198 7.16 12.77 -9.56
N TYR A 199 7.31 14.09 -9.72
CA TYR A 199 7.60 14.98 -8.60
C TYR A 199 6.63 14.80 -7.43
N GLY A 200 7.18 14.65 -6.23
CA GLY A 200 6.43 14.48 -5.00
C GLY A 200 6.05 13.04 -4.65
N LEU A 201 6.31 12.06 -5.53
CA LEU A 201 5.87 10.68 -5.37
C LEU A 201 6.28 10.05 -4.03
N ASN A 202 7.53 10.27 -3.60
CA ASN A 202 8.12 9.64 -2.41
C ASN A 202 8.45 10.64 -1.30
N SER A 203 7.52 11.55 -1.01
CA SER A 203 7.77 12.60 -0.02
C SER A 203 6.50 13.09 0.66
N LYS A 204 6.68 13.64 1.88
CA LYS A 204 5.70 14.45 2.60
C LYS A 204 6.06 15.92 2.45
N LEU A 205 5.08 16.78 2.22
CA LEU A 205 5.27 18.23 2.16
C LEU A 205 4.75 18.88 3.44
N ILE A 206 5.61 19.68 4.08
CA ILE A 206 5.27 20.34 5.35
C ILE A 206 5.65 21.80 5.31
N LYS A 207 5.05 22.61 6.20
CA LYS A 207 5.48 23.99 6.43
C LYS A 207 6.22 24.11 7.75
N ARG A 208 7.45 24.62 7.72
CA ARG A 208 8.25 24.96 8.90
C ARG A 208 8.75 26.39 8.80
N ASN A 209 8.58 27.17 9.85
CA ASN A 209 9.05 28.57 9.88
C ASN A 209 8.58 29.39 8.65
N ASN A 210 7.34 29.21 8.22
CA ASN A 210 6.75 29.81 7.00
C ASN A 210 7.38 29.35 5.67
N GLU A 211 8.24 28.35 5.66
CA GLU A 211 8.78 27.76 4.44
C GLU A 211 8.17 26.38 4.19
N VAL A 212 7.81 26.13 2.93
CA VAL A 212 7.34 24.82 2.47
C VAL A 212 8.55 23.95 2.17
N VAL A 213 8.67 22.83 2.86
CA VAL A 213 9.78 21.86 2.74
C VAL A 213 9.28 20.47 2.42
N GLU A 214 10.07 19.76 1.61
CA GLU A 214 9.80 18.39 1.22
C GLU A 214 10.64 17.42 2.07
N LEU A 215 9.96 16.47 2.71
CA LEU A 215 10.57 15.40 3.48
C LEU A 215 10.54 14.10 2.67
N THR A 216 11.66 13.76 2.07
CA THR A 216 11.77 12.55 1.25
C THR A 216 11.75 11.28 2.09
N TRP A 217 11.03 10.26 1.61
CA TRP A 217 11.01 8.92 2.18
C TRP A 217 12.20 8.13 1.63
N LYS A 218 13.20 7.95 2.46
CA LYS A 218 14.45 7.27 2.12
C LYS A 218 15.18 6.79 3.38
N GLU A 219 16.26 6.02 3.21
CA GLU A 219 16.98 5.35 4.28
C GLU A 219 17.50 6.30 5.39
N ASP A 220 17.90 7.51 5.04
CA ASP A 220 18.34 8.58 5.98
C ASP A 220 17.34 9.75 6.05
N GLY A 221 16.10 9.51 5.66
CA GLY A 221 14.99 10.47 5.68
C GLY A 221 13.80 10.01 6.50
N LEU A 222 12.61 10.47 6.12
CA LEU A 222 11.36 10.02 6.74
C LEU A 222 11.15 8.52 6.43
N TYR A 223 10.67 7.75 7.41
CA TYR A 223 10.57 6.28 7.40
C TYR A 223 11.91 5.52 7.33
N GLY A 224 13.04 6.18 7.59
CA GLY A 224 14.36 5.62 7.38
C GLY A 224 14.63 4.31 8.11
N GLU A 225 14.14 4.14 9.34
CA GLU A 225 14.30 2.88 10.10
C GLU A 225 13.60 1.71 9.40
N THR A 226 12.33 1.90 9.05
CA THR A 226 11.53 0.90 8.31
C THR A 226 12.13 0.60 6.94
N ILE A 227 12.58 1.64 6.22
CA ILE A 227 13.20 1.47 4.90
C ILE A 227 14.50 0.66 5.00
N ARG A 228 15.32 0.86 6.04
CA ARG A 228 16.52 0.02 6.28
C ARG A 228 16.16 -1.45 6.45
N GLU A 229 15.07 -1.76 7.14
CA GLU A 229 14.62 -3.14 7.28
C GLU A 229 14.13 -3.73 5.94
N ILE A 230 13.36 -2.96 5.15
CA ILE A 230 12.95 -3.35 3.79
C ILE A 230 14.19 -3.65 2.95
N VAL A 231 15.16 -2.74 2.91
CA VAL A 231 16.43 -2.91 2.17
C VAL A 231 17.20 -4.15 2.64
N SER A 232 17.26 -4.40 3.94
CA SER A 232 17.92 -5.60 4.50
C SER A 232 17.30 -6.89 3.96
N TRP A 233 15.97 -6.96 3.86
CA TRP A 233 15.27 -8.12 3.31
C TRP A 233 15.39 -8.22 1.79
N LEU A 234 15.38 -7.10 1.06
CA LEU A 234 15.64 -7.09 -0.38
C LEU A 234 17.04 -7.61 -0.73
N LEU A 235 18.07 -7.21 0.03
CA LEU A 235 19.42 -7.72 -0.14
C LEU A 235 19.57 -9.21 0.22
N LYS A 236 18.73 -9.73 1.13
CA LYS A 236 18.64 -11.19 1.37
C LYS A 236 17.95 -11.88 0.21
N ALA A 237 16.86 -11.30 -0.32
CA ALA A 237 16.14 -11.84 -1.46
C ALA A 237 17.05 -11.96 -2.69
N GLN A 238 17.90 -10.97 -2.95
CA GLN A 238 18.84 -10.95 -4.07
C GLN A 238 19.71 -12.20 -4.15
N LYS A 239 20.04 -12.82 -3.01
CA LYS A 239 20.85 -14.06 -2.96
C LYS A 239 20.12 -15.26 -3.56
N PHE A 240 18.80 -15.21 -3.64
CA PHE A 240 17.92 -16.26 -4.13
C PHE A 240 17.27 -15.89 -5.47
N ALA A 241 17.60 -14.74 -6.05
CA ALA A 241 17.10 -14.33 -7.35
C ALA A 241 17.44 -15.38 -8.43
N GLU A 242 16.53 -15.58 -9.35
CA GLU A 242 16.61 -16.66 -10.35
C GLU A 242 17.61 -16.35 -11.48
N ASN A 243 17.91 -15.06 -11.69
CA ASN A 243 18.81 -14.58 -12.74
C ASN A 243 19.44 -13.22 -12.40
N GLU A 244 20.41 -12.80 -13.21
CA GLU A 244 21.12 -11.53 -13.00
C GLU A 244 20.23 -10.30 -13.23
N GLY A 245 19.22 -10.39 -14.10
CA GLY A 245 18.25 -9.32 -14.32
C GLY A 245 17.45 -9.00 -13.06
N GLN A 246 16.95 -10.02 -12.36
CA GLN A 246 16.26 -9.84 -11.06
C GLN A 246 17.19 -9.25 -9.99
N LYS A 247 18.46 -9.65 -9.95
CA LYS A 247 19.44 -9.04 -9.03
C LYS A 247 19.63 -7.56 -9.32
N HIS A 248 19.73 -7.21 -10.60
CA HIS A 248 19.88 -5.83 -11.05
C HIS A 248 18.67 -4.96 -10.68
N VAL A 249 17.45 -5.49 -10.84
CA VAL A 249 16.21 -4.81 -10.41
C VAL A 249 16.26 -4.51 -8.91
N ILE A 250 16.68 -5.47 -8.08
CA ILE A 250 16.82 -5.26 -6.63
C ILE A 250 17.90 -4.20 -6.32
N ASP A 251 19.04 -4.22 -7.02
CA ASP A 251 20.09 -3.21 -6.82
C ASP A 251 19.59 -1.79 -7.06
N LEU A 252 18.82 -1.60 -8.14
CA LEU A 252 18.23 -0.29 -8.47
C LEU A 252 17.16 0.15 -7.47
N LEU A 253 16.31 -0.78 -7.01
CA LEU A 253 15.33 -0.49 -5.97
C LEU A 253 16.01 -0.11 -4.64
N VAL A 254 17.03 -0.85 -4.23
CA VAL A 254 17.83 -0.53 -3.04
C VAL A 254 18.48 0.84 -3.17
N LYS A 255 19.00 1.16 -4.37
CA LYS A 255 19.57 2.48 -4.65
C LYS A 255 18.52 3.58 -4.49
N PHE A 256 17.32 3.39 -5.04
CA PHE A 256 16.21 4.34 -4.87
C PHE A 256 15.86 4.55 -3.39
N TYR A 257 15.72 3.49 -2.61
CA TYR A 257 15.44 3.61 -1.16
C TYR A 257 16.55 4.33 -0.38
N ARG A 258 17.80 4.23 -0.81
CA ARG A 258 18.93 4.94 -0.20
C ARG A 258 19.00 6.41 -0.60
N THR A 259 18.83 6.71 -1.87
CA THR A 259 18.98 8.07 -2.39
C THR A 259 17.71 8.90 -2.30
N GLY A 260 16.55 8.26 -2.43
CA GLY A 260 15.26 8.95 -2.61
C GLY A 260 15.12 9.65 -3.97
N SER A 261 16.06 9.42 -4.91
CA SER A 261 16.04 10.04 -6.23
C SER A 261 14.96 9.44 -7.11
N LEU A 262 14.10 10.28 -7.68
CA LEU A 262 13.06 9.85 -8.61
C LEU A 262 13.64 9.35 -9.95
N GLU A 263 14.82 9.82 -10.34
CA GLU A 263 15.53 9.28 -11.50
C GLU A 263 16.03 7.85 -11.22
N ASP A 264 16.40 7.51 -9.99
CA ASP A 264 16.73 6.14 -9.61
C ASP A 264 15.47 5.26 -9.59
N PHE A 265 14.31 5.82 -9.22
CA PHE A 265 13.02 5.12 -9.32
C PHE A 265 12.63 4.84 -10.78
N ASP A 266 12.84 5.80 -11.67
CA ASP A 266 12.61 5.60 -13.11
C ASP A 266 13.51 4.50 -13.67
N ARG A 267 14.79 4.48 -13.30
CA ARG A 267 15.73 3.40 -13.70
C ARG A 267 15.30 2.03 -13.18
N TYR A 268 14.86 1.98 -11.91
CA TYR A 268 14.28 0.75 -11.36
C TYR A 268 13.06 0.31 -12.15
N SER A 269 12.14 1.22 -12.45
CA SER A 269 10.90 0.93 -13.19
C SER A 269 11.18 0.40 -14.59
N ILE A 270 12.16 0.98 -15.30
CA ILE A 270 12.60 0.52 -16.62
C ILE A 270 13.17 -0.90 -16.53
N ALA A 271 14.14 -1.12 -15.64
CA ALA A 271 14.74 -2.44 -15.47
C ALA A 271 13.72 -3.52 -15.08
N TRP A 272 12.75 -3.16 -14.22
CA TRP A 272 11.66 -4.06 -13.81
C TRP A 272 10.74 -4.41 -14.98
N VAL A 273 10.37 -3.43 -15.82
CA VAL A 273 9.52 -3.67 -17.01
C VAL A 273 10.23 -4.58 -18.02
N GLU A 274 11.53 -4.36 -18.24
CA GLU A 274 12.31 -5.11 -19.22
C GLU A 274 12.70 -6.51 -18.73
N GLN A 275 12.61 -6.77 -17.41
CA GLN A 275 12.93 -8.08 -16.82
C GLN A 275 11.72 -9.02 -16.91
N HIS A 276 11.79 -10.02 -17.81
CA HIS A 276 10.69 -10.97 -18.06
C HIS A 276 11.02 -12.41 -17.67
N GLU A 277 12.29 -12.71 -17.40
CA GLU A 277 12.75 -14.05 -17.10
C GLU A 277 12.49 -14.43 -15.63
N GLY A 278 12.30 -15.72 -15.37
CA GLY A 278 12.01 -16.27 -14.05
C GLY A 278 10.51 -16.42 -13.79
N LEU A 279 10.19 -17.18 -12.76
CA LEU A 279 8.82 -17.44 -12.32
C LEU A 279 8.35 -16.43 -11.28
N VAL A 280 9.24 -16.02 -10.39
CA VAL A 280 8.93 -15.09 -9.29
C VAL A 280 9.13 -13.66 -9.75
N ASP A 281 8.17 -12.78 -9.43
CA ASP A 281 8.28 -11.33 -9.62
C ASP A 281 7.77 -10.59 -8.38
N PHE A 282 8.03 -9.30 -8.30
CA PHE A 282 7.59 -8.51 -7.17
C PHE A 282 7.45 -7.03 -7.52
N ILE A 283 6.62 -6.36 -6.76
CA ILE A 283 6.46 -4.91 -6.74
C ILE A 283 6.77 -4.45 -5.31
N ASN A 284 7.50 -3.36 -5.15
CA ASN A 284 7.80 -2.79 -3.85
C ASN A 284 8.19 -1.31 -4.01
N GLY A 285 7.49 -0.42 -3.33
CA GLY A 285 7.79 1.02 -3.45
C GLY A 285 6.64 1.93 -3.09
N PHE A 286 6.81 3.22 -3.41
CA PHE A 286 5.79 4.26 -3.33
C PHE A 286 5.22 4.46 -4.73
N ILE A 287 4.03 3.93 -5.02
CA ILE A 287 3.59 3.69 -6.40
C ILE A 287 2.23 4.30 -6.69
N GLU A 288 1.16 3.82 -6.04
CA GLU A 288 -0.19 4.26 -6.35
C GLU A 288 -0.54 5.57 -5.65
N VAL A 289 -1.21 6.47 -6.37
CA VAL A 289 -1.46 7.84 -5.91
C VAL A 289 -2.91 8.11 -5.50
N TYR A 290 -3.75 7.08 -5.47
CA TYR A 290 -5.18 7.20 -5.08
C TYR A 290 -5.37 7.66 -3.63
N GLY A 291 -4.40 7.42 -2.76
CA GLY A 291 -4.42 7.86 -1.35
C GLY A 291 -4.16 9.35 -1.16
N ASP A 292 -3.73 10.06 -2.20
CA ASP A 292 -3.47 11.50 -2.18
C ASP A 292 -4.61 12.26 -2.88
N PRO A 293 -5.24 13.26 -2.25
CA PRO A 293 -6.29 14.05 -2.88
C PRO A 293 -5.84 14.80 -4.14
N LEU A 294 -4.54 15.07 -4.29
CA LEU A 294 -3.97 15.72 -5.47
C LEU A 294 -3.36 14.73 -6.48
N GLY A 295 -3.38 13.43 -6.18
CA GLY A 295 -2.86 12.40 -7.07
C GLY A 295 -1.36 12.49 -7.35
N MET A 296 -0.55 12.93 -6.37
CA MET A 296 0.89 13.15 -6.53
C MET A 296 1.74 12.22 -5.65
N LYS A 297 1.28 11.92 -4.44
CA LYS A 297 2.02 11.15 -3.44
C LYS A 297 1.74 9.67 -3.56
N GLY A 298 2.80 8.86 -3.69
CA GLY A 298 2.70 7.42 -3.78
C GLY A 298 2.44 6.77 -2.42
N THR A 299 1.37 6.00 -2.31
CA THR A 299 1.19 5.09 -1.18
C THR A 299 2.19 3.94 -1.30
N TRP A 300 2.75 3.54 -0.17
CA TRP A 300 3.65 2.39 -0.16
C TRP A 300 2.87 1.10 -0.42
N GLU A 301 3.42 0.26 -1.28
CA GLU A 301 2.86 -1.06 -1.59
C GLU A 301 3.94 -2.10 -1.83
N GLY A 302 3.55 -3.36 -1.69
CA GLY A 302 4.37 -4.49 -2.03
C GLY A 302 3.53 -5.69 -2.42
N ILE A 303 3.90 -6.31 -3.54
CA ILE A 303 3.31 -7.53 -4.07
C ILE A 303 4.43 -8.52 -4.29
N VAL A 304 4.24 -9.76 -3.89
CA VAL A 304 5.13 -10.87 -4.24
C VAL A 304 4.30 -11.91 -4.96
N GLU A 305 4.74 -12.31 -6.12
CA GLU A 305 3.97 -13.14 -7.04
C GLU A 305 4.82 -14.18 -7.76
N TYR A 306 4.17 -15.20 -8.29
CA TYR A 306 4.77 -16.12 -9.23
C TYR A 306 3.81 -16.47 -10.37
N LYS A 307 4.34 -16.72 -11.55
CA LYS A 307 3.55 -16.95 -12.78
C LYS A 307 2.76 -18.25 -12.69
N ASP A 308 1.46 -18.18 -13.02
CA ASP A 308 0.68 -19.34 -13.42
C ASP A 308 0.94 -19.59 -14.91
N LEU A 309 1.83 -20.57 -15.21
CA LEU A 309 2.27 -20.83 -16.58
C LEU A 309 1.14 -21.31 -17.48
N GLU A 310 0.23 -22.13 -16.96
CA GLU A 310 -0.89 -22.66 -17.73
C GLU A 310 -1.87 -21.54 -18.11
N ALA A 311 -2.25 -20.72 -17.14
CA ALA A 311 -3.14 -19.58 -17.37
C ALA A 311 -2.48 -18.51 -18.24
N THR A 312 -1.18 -18.23 -18.05
CA THR A 312 -0.41 -17.27 -18.85
C THR A 312 -0.36 -17.68 -20.32
N GLN A 313 -0.18 -18.96 -20.63
CA GLN A 313 -0.18 -19.44 -22.01
C GLN A 313 -1.51 -19.12 -22.73
N ARG A 314 -2.65 -19.18 -22.02
CA ARG A 314 -3.94 -18.81 -22.57
C ARG A 314 -4.05 -17.32 -22.91
N THR A 315 -3.38 -16.45 -22.17
CA THR A 315 -3.37 -15.00 -22.39
C THR A 315 -2.34 -14.52 -23.41
N GLN A 316 -1.39 -15.35 -23.80
CA GLN A 316 -0.37 -14.99 -24.80
C GLN A 316 -0.97 -14.56 -26.15
N THR A 317 -2.10 -15.14 -26.55
CA THR A 317 -2.80 -14.74 -27.78
C THR A 317 -3.20 -13.26 -27.72
N ILE A 318 -3.60 -12.76 -26.57
CA ILE A 318 -3.95 -11.35 -26.38
C ILE A 318 -2.72 -10.46 -26.53
N SER A 319 -1.63 -10.81 -25.83
CA SER A 319 -0.37 -10.06 -25.91
C SER A 319 0.22 -10.01 -27.33
N GLN A 320 0.18 -11.11 -28.04
CA GLN A 320 0.67 -11.20 -29.43
C GLN A 320 -0.17 -10.36 -30.41
N ASN A 321 -1.42 -10.07 -30.07
CA ASN A 321 -2.32 -9.25 -30.87
C ASN A 321 -2.52 -7.83 -30.30
N ALA A 322 -1.66 -7.37 -29.41
CA ALA A 322 -1.81 -6.08 -28.75
C ALA A 322 -1.93 -4.90 -29.72
N GLN A 323 -1.16 -4.89 -30.82
CA GLN A 323 -1.24 -3.88 -31.87
C GLN A 323 -2.61 -3.92 -32.57
N TRP A 324 -3.13 -5.11 -32.85
CA TRP A 324 -4.46 -5.25 -33.48
C TRP A 324 -5.55 -4.63 -32.59
N PHE A 325 -5.51 -4.86 -31.27
CA PHE A 325 -6.44 -4.25 -30.34
C PHE A 325 -6.32 -2.73 -30.27
N GLU A 326 -5.09 -2.19 -30.30
CA GLU A 326 -4.87 -0.74 -30.36
C GLU A 326 -5.47 -0.13 -31.62
N ASP A 327 -5.20 -0.73 -32.78
CA ASP A 327 -5.65 -0.25 -34.10
C ASP A 327 -7.19 -0.30 -34.25
N HIS A 328 -7.86 -1.23 -33.55
CA HIS A 328 -9.30 -1.42 -33.59
C HIS A 328 -10.02 -0.88 -32.34
N SER A 329 -9.29 -0.19 -31.47
CA SER A 329 -9.90 0.43 -30.28
C SER A 329 -10.89 1.54 -30.68
N PRO A 330 -11.94 1.80 -29.89
CA PRO A 330 -12.90 2.89 -30.16
C PRO A 330 -12.33 4.29 -29.89
N VAL A 331 -11.02 4.40 -29.67
CA VAL A 331 -10.32 5.66 -29.45
C VAL A 331 -10.08 6.37 -30.76
N ASP A 332 -10.19 7.72 -30.78
CA ASP A 332 -9.87 8.53 -31.94
C ASP A 332 -8.47 8.19 -32.46
N PRO A 333 -8.29 7.93 -33.78
CA PRO A 333 -7.01 7.53 -34.37
C PRO A 333 -5.82 8.45 -33.99
N ARG A 334 -6.07 9.72 -33.71
CA ARG A 334 -5.02 10.68 -33.29
C ARG A 334 -4.40 10.35 -31.93
N PHE A 335 -5.08 9.54 -31.09
CA PHE A 335 -4.63 9.14 -29.77
C PHE A 335 -4.19 7.67 -29.70
N ARG A 336 -4.30 6.93 -30.81
CA ARG A 336 -3.82 5.56 -30.88
C ARG A 336 -2.30 5.53 -30.94
N LYS A 337 -1.72 4.52 -30.28
CA LYS A 337 -0.28 4.29 -30.33
C LYS A 337 0.12 3.76 -31.73
N PRO A 338 1.06 4.42 -32.43
CA PRO A 338 1.54 3.93 -33.74
C PRO A 338 2.23 2.57 -33.63
N GLU A 339 2.82 2.28 -32.47
CA GLU A 339 3.47 1.00 -32.15
C GLU A 339 3.22 0.65 -30.69
N VAL A 340 2.70 -0.54 -30.44
CA VAL A 340 2.53 -1.10 -29.10
C VAL A 340 3.76 -1.92 -28.74
N LYS A 341 4.53 -1.43 -27.76
CA LYS A 341 5.78 -2.07 -27.31
C LYS A 341 5.59 -2.77 -25.96
N GLY A 342 6.27 -3.92 -25.79
CA GLY A 342 6.52 -4.53 -24.49
C GLY A 342 5.29 -4.81 -23.61
N VAL A 343 4.13 -5.09 -24.21
CA VAL A 343 2.95 -5.49 -23.44
C VAL A 343 3.08 -6.96 -23.08
N THR A 344 3.20 -7.25 -21.79
CA THR A 344 3.11 -8.61 -21.27
C THR A 344 1.78 -8.77 -20.51
N ALA A 345 1.07 -9.86 -20.77
CA ALA A 345 -0.10 -10.25 -19.99
C ALA A 345 0.19 -11.59 -19.30
N ASN A 346 0.46 -11.53 -18.00
CA ASN A 346 0.70 -12.71 -17.18
C ASN A 346 -0.49 -12.94 -16.24
N VAL A 347 -0.86 -14.19 -16.05
CA VAL A 347 -1.67 -14.59 -14.90
C VAL A 347 -0.73 -15.03 -13.80
N ILE A 348 -0.92 -14.45 -12.62
CA ILE A 348 -0.03 -14.70 -11.48
C ILE A 348 -0.81 -15.22 -10.28
N CYS A 349 -0.08 -15.87 -9.40
CA CYS A 349 -0.51 -16.23 -8.06
C CYS A 349 0.16 -15.27 -7.09
N ALA A 350 -0.62 -14.40 -6.43
CA ALA A 350 -0.09 -13.54 -5.38
C ALA A 350 0.23 -14.39 -4.15
N ALA A 351 1.50 -14.33 -3.72
CA ALA A 351 1.99 -15.00 -2.51
C ALA A 351 1.95 -14.07 -1.28
N MET A 352 2.10 -12.74 -1.50
CA MET A 352 2.00 -11.72 -0.46
C MET A 352 1.48 -10.43 -1.06
N LEU A 353 0.59 -9.77 -0.35
CA LEU A 353 0.06 -8.44 -0.64
C LEU A 353 0.28 -7.56 0.59
N GLY A 354 0.67 -6.31 0.39
CA GLY A 354 0.87 -5.37 1.47
C GLY A 354 0.76 -3.92 1.01
N GLY A 355 0.57 -3.02 1.97
CA GLY A 355 0.40 -1.61 1.68
C GLY A 355 -0.92 -1.31 1.00
N GLU A 356 -0.91 -0.56 -0.08
CA GLU A 356 -2.12 -0.19 -0.86
C GLU A 356 -2.86 -1.42 -1.41
N GLU A 357 -2.15 -2.50 -1.71
CA GLU A 357 -2.72 -3.75 -2.21
C GLU A 357 -3.37 -4.62 -1.11
N TYR A 358 -3.39 -4.15 0.12
CA TYR A 358 -4.07 -4.80 1.24
C TYR A 358 -4.96 -3.77 1.95
N PRO A 359 -6.23 -4.09 2.24
CA PRO A 359 -6.93 -5.37 2.11
C PRO A 359 -7.72 -5.54 0.81
N ALA A 360 -7.89 -4.48 0.05
CA ALA A 360 -8.70 -4.46 -1.16
C ALA A 360 -7.82 -4.42 -2.39
N SER A 361 -7.19 -5.56 -2.71
CA SER A 361 -6.34 -5.68 -3.89
C SER A 361 -7.13 -5.57 -5.18
N ALA A 362 -6.52 -4.97 -6.20
CA ALA A 362 -7.00 -5.03 -7.56
C ALA A 362 -6.94 -6.47 -8.10
N ILE A 363 -7.84 -6.84 -8.99
CA ILE A 363 -7.81 -8.13 -9.70
C ILE A 363 -6.80 -8.14 -10.85
N GLY A 364 -6.29 -6.97 -11.22
CA GLY A 364 -5.29 -6.80 -12.27
C GLY A 364 -4.53 -5.50 -12.10
N ILE A 365 -3.26 -5.51 -12.48
CA ILE A 365 -2.32 -4.41 -12.33
C ILE A 365 -1.66 -4.14 -13.67
N ASN A 366 -1.37 -2.88 -13.97
CA ASN A 366 -0.64 -2.47 -15.15
C ASN A 366 0.36 -1.36 -14.79
N LEU A 367 1.62 -1.71 -14.64
CA LEU A 367 2.70 -0.83 -14.21
C LEU A 367 3.85 -0.76 -15.22
N PRO A 368 4.66 0.31 -15.19
CA PRO A 368 4.65 1.46 -14.27
C PRO A 368 3.58 2.49 -14.62
N ASN A 369 3.33 3.44 -13.70
CA ASN A 369 2.37 4.53 -13.90
C ASN A 369 2.95 5.69 -14.75
N SER A 370 4.27 5.75 -14.93
CA SER A 370 4.93 6.78 -15.74
C SER A 370 4.61 6.64 -17.24
N ASN A 371 3.95 7.65 -17.82
CA ASN A 371 3.53 7.62 -19.22
C ASN A 371 4.70 7.50 -20.21
N TRP A 372 5.80 8.22 -19.97
CA TRP A 372 6.94 8.17 -20.86
C TRP A 372 7.66 6.82 -20.80
N ILE A 373 7.79 6.20 -19.61
CA ILE A 373 8.35 4.85 -19.47
C ILE A 373 7.48 3.84 -20.20
N ARG A 374 6.15 3.92 -20.03
CA ARG A 374 5.22 3.03 -20.76
C ARG A 374 5.31 3.19 -22.26
N GLN A 375 5.56 4.40 -22.74
CA GLN A 375 5.69 4.68 -24.18
C GLN A 375 7.01 4.13 -24.75
N GLU A 376 8.11 4.31 -24.03
CA GLU A 376 9.45 3.98 -24.55
C GLU A 376 9.87 2.53 -24.22
N HIS A 377 9.47 2.00 -23.06
CA HIS A 377 9.91 0.70 -22.54
C HIS A 377 8.76 -0.31 -22.38
N GLY A 378 7.51 0.12 -22.44
CA GLY A 378 6.34 -0.73 -22.29
C GLY A 378 5.80 -0.82 -20.86
N SER A 379 5.00 -1.86 -20.63
CA SER A 379 4.36 -2.11 -19.31
C SER A 379 4.20 -3.60 -19.05
N LYS A 380 4.16 -3.96 -17.77
CA LYS A 380 3.71 -5.29 -17.32
C LYS A 380 2.25 -5.22 -16.89
N SER A 381 1.42 -6.05 -17.52
CA SER A 381 0.04 -6.29 -17.09
C SER A 381 -0.04 -7.66 -16.45
N VAL A 382 -0.57 -7.73 -15.26
CA VAL A 382 -0.80 -8.99 -14.55
C VAL A 382 -2.25 -9.10 -14.11
N THR A 383 -2.79 -10.33 -14.17
CA THR A 383 -4.07 -10.69 -13.57
C THR A 383 -3.81 -11.57 -12.36
N ILE A 384 -4.37 -11.21 -11.21
CA ILE A 384 -4.17 -11.95 -9.97
C ILE A 384 -5.19 -13.11 -9.92
N GLY A 385 -4.78 -14.26 -10.46
CA GLY A 385 -5.67 -15.40 -10.69
C GLY A 385 -6.25 -16.00 -9.41
N ASN A 386 -5.44 -16.15 -8.37
CA ASN A 386 -5.90 -16.74 -7.11
C ASN A 386 -6.85 -15.84 -6.32
N LEU A 387 -6.81 -14.53 -6.49
CA LEU A 387 -7.83 -13.62 -5.95
C LEU A 387 -9.15 -13.78 -6.70
N THR A 388 -9.11 -13.81 -8.03
CA THR A 388 -10.30 -14.04 -8.87
C THR A 388 -10.97 -15.37 -8.51
N ASP A 389 -10.18 -16.43 -8.30
CA ASP A 389 -10.67 -17.73 -7.85
C ASP A 389 -11.35 -17.67 -6.48
N ALA A 390 -10.77 -16.90 -5.53
CA ALA A 390 -11.35 -16.74 -4.19
C ALA A 390 -12.70 -16.01 -4.24
N TYR A 391 -12.83 -14.95 -5.04
CA TYR A 391 -14.10 -14.25 -5.26
C TYR A 391 -15.15 -15.15 -5.90
N ASN A 392 -14.78 -15.91 -6.92
CA ASN A 392 -15.71 -16.85 -7.58
C ASN A 392 -16.21 -17.93 -6.62
N LYS A 393 -15.33 -18.49 -5.77
CA LYS A 393 -15.71 -19.46 -4.74
C LYS A 393 -16.65 -18.85 -3.70
N ALA A 394 -16.40 -17.61 -3.27
CA ALA A 394 -17.26 -16.91 -2.33
C ALA A 394 -18.66 -16.63 -2.91
N ALA A 395 -18.75 -16.25 -4.18
CA ALA A 395 -20.01 -16.01 -4.87
C ALA A 395 -20.85 -17.28 -5.08
N GLN A 396 -20.22 -18.45 -5.23
CA GLN A 396 -20.91 -19.73 -5.39
C GLN A 396 -21.39 -20.34 -4.08
N GLY A 397 -20.86 -19.90 -2.96
CA GLY A 397 -21.18 -20.41 -1.62
C GLY A 397 -22.25 -19.60 -0.86
N ASN A 398 -22.84 -18.60 -1.49
CA ASN A 398 -23.92 -17.76 -0.93
C ASN A 398 -25.30 -18.21 -1.39
#